data_fe28ea894554b18e1ab383d7ba070078
#
_entry.id   fe28ea894554b18e1ab383d7ba070078
#
_cell.length_a   1.000
_cell.length_b   1.000
_cell.length_c   1.000
_cell.angle_alpha   90.00
_cell.angle_beta   90.00
_cell.angle_gamma   90.00
#
_symmetry.space_group_name_H-M   'P 1'
#
loop_
_entity.id
_entity.type
_entity.pdbx_description
1 polymer ?
#
loop_
_entity_poly.entity_id
_entity_poly.type
_entity_poly.pdbx_seq_one_letter_code
_entity_poly.pdbx_strand_id
1 'polypeptide(L)'
;TPEEIAAMKAKAFVPRDDQPVKVSQSLSGLRKMNLKTGEVTKICDVDFKVGHIQASRFRPNEIVFCCETGGDADQRMWYADADACTYKPLYKETPLDWVTHETFGTEDYVYFNVLGWQDRLRKQASGIFRINLRTDDVECLGNVEMEKDRESALRGRGFWHCNSTRDNQWAAGDTFGGDVWVINVANGYRHMIASDLKMAPDHAQPFFSPD
;
A
#
# COMPACT_ATOMS: atom_id res chain seq x y z
N THR A 1 -20.32 -19.33 -3.44
CA THR A 1 -20.03 -20.01 -4.73
C THR A 1 -18.93 -19.27 -5.49
N PRO A 2 -18.20 -19.93 -6.44
CA PRO A 2 -17.23 -19.24 -7.30
C PRO A 2 -17.80 -18.01 -8.02
N GLU A 3 -19.07 -18.06 -8.36
CA GLU A 3 -19.81 -16.98 -9.03
C GLU A 3 -20.07 -15.79 -8.09
N GLU A 4 -20.39 -16.03 -6.81
CA GLU A 4 -20.55 -14.99 -5.80
C GLU A 4 -19.19 -14.31 -5.48
N ILE A 5 -18.12 -15.10 -5.43
CA ILE A 5 -16.75 -14.55 -5.26
C ILE A 5 -16.34 -13.73 -6.47
N ALA A 6 -16.65 -14.18 -7.68
CA ALA A 6 -16.39 -13.43 -8.91
C ALA A 6 -17.24 -12.15 -8.96
N ALA A 7 -18.51 -12.21 -8.55
CA ALA A 7 -19.39 -11.05 -8.47
C ALA A 7 -18.96 -10.05 -7.38
N MET A 8 -18.48 -10.51 -6.23
CA MET A 8 -17.89 -9.64 -5.19
C MET A 8 -16.60 -8.98 -5.69
N LYS A 9 -15.72 -9.73 -6.37
CA LYS A 9 -14.49 -9.19 -6.96
C LYS A 9 -14.78 -8.23 -8.11
N ALA A 10 -15.75 -8.52 -8.96
CA ALA A 10 -16.20 -7.61 -10.01
C ALA A 10 -16.76 -6.31 -9.41
N LYS A 11 -17.50 -6.36 -8.28
CA LYS A 11 -17.97 -5.17 -7.57
C LYS A 11 -16.84 -4.39 -6.88
N ALA A 12 -15.82 -5.06 -6.37
CA ALA A 12 -14.66 -4.42 -5.74
C ALA A 12 -13.76 -3.69 -6.78
N PHE A 13 -13.84 -4.08 -8.05
CA PHE A 13 -13.01 -3.56 -9.14
C PHE A 13 -13.79 -2.81 -10.23
N VAL A 14 -15.07 -2.54 -10.03
CA VAL A 14 -15.78 -1.61 -10.91
C VAL A 14 -15.12 -0.25 -10.75
N PRO A 15 -14.63 0.39 -11.85
CA PRO A 15 -14.21 1.78 -11.81
C PRO A 15 -15.39 2.60 -11.27
N ARG A 16 -15.31 3.04 -10.04
CA ARG A 16 -16.24 4.06 -9.54
C ARG A 16 -15.88 5.34 -10.26
N ASP A 17 -16.91 6.09 -10.65
CA ASP A 17 -16.77 7.42 -11.21
C ASP A 17 -15.66 8.16 -10.47
N ASP A 18 -14.96 9.07 -11.16
CA ASP A 18 -13.74 9.79 -10.77
C ASP A 18 -13.76 10.50 -9.38
N GLN A 19 -14.55 10.01 -8.46
CA GLN A 19 -14.70 10.54 -7.10
C GLN A 19 -14.07 9.60 -6.07
N PRO A 20 -13.27 10.12 -5.13
CA PRO A 20 -12.82 9.35 -3.98
C PRO A 20 -14.01 8.76 -3.21
N VAL A 21 -13.83 7.56 -2.69
CA VAL A 21 -14.86 6.93 -1.86
C VAL A 21 -15.02 7.74 -0.59
N LYS A 22 -16.23 8.25 -0.33
CA LYS A 22 -16.52 8.91 0.96
C LYS A 22 -16.27 7.92 2.08
N VAL A 23 -15.39 8.31 2.99
CA VAL A 23 -15.05 7.55 4.19
C VAL A 23 -16.33 7.22 4.97
N SER A 24 -16.55 5.95 5.28
CA SER A 24 -17.58 5.59 6.24
C SER A 24 -17.17 6.17 7.59
N GLN A 25 -17.98 7.02 8.18
CA GLN A 25 -17.77 7.53 9.53
C GLN A 25 -17.87 6.34 10.50
N SER A 26 -16.72 5.78 10.86
CA SER A 26 -16.61 4.67 11.79
C SER A 26 -15.59 5.06 12.84
N LEU A 27 -16.03 5.17 14.08
CA LEU A 27 -15.11 5.39 15.19
C LEU A 27 -14.22 4.16 15.36
N SER A 28 -12.94 4.34 15.19
CA SER A 28 -11.90 3.32 15.37
C SER A 28 -10.74 3.92 16.16
N GLY A 29 -9.77 3.09 16.49
CA GLY A 29 -8.56 3.62 17.13
C GLY A 29 -7.51 2.54 17.37
N LEU A 30 -6.31 3.01 17.66
CA LEU A 30 -5.17 2.17 18.00
C LEU A 30 -5.03 2.05 19.50
N ARG A 31 -4.72 0.82 19.95
CA ARG A 31 -4.46 0.48 21.33
C ARG A 31 -3.21 -0.39 21.42
N LYS A 32 -2.43 -0.25 22.47
CA LYS A 32 -1.35 -1.18 22.82
C LYS A 32 -1.71 -1.91 24.10
N MET A 33 -1.38 -3.20 24.17
CA MET A 33 -1.59 -4.04 25.35
C MET A 33 -0.24 -4.53 25.89
N ASN A 34 -0.03 -4.40 27.17
CA ASN A 34 1.06 -5.05 27.86
C ASN A 34 0.71 -6.52 28.05
N LEU A 35 1.43 -7.43 27.37
CA LEU A 35 1.14 -8.87 27.41
C LEU A 35 1.41 -9.53 28.76
N LYS A 36 2.17 -8.87 29.67
CA LYS A 36 2.42 -9.41 31.03
C LYS A 36 1.34 -8.99 32.02
N THR A 37 0.82 -7.78 31.89
CA THR A 37 -0.14 -7.22 32.86
C THR A 37 -1.57 -7.22 32.34
N GLY A 38 -1.77 -7.32 31.03
CA GLY A 38 -3.07 -7.14 30.36
C GLY A 38 -3.51 -5.69 30.27
N GLU A 39 -2.70 -4.74 30.74
CA GLU A 39 -3.03 -3.32 30.68
C GLU A 39 -3.14 -2.84 29.23
N VAL A 40 -4.22 -2.13 28.91
CA VAL A 40 -4.48 -1.56 27.59
C VAL A 40 -4.33 -0.04 27.65
N THR A 41 -3.45 0.50 26.81
CA THR A 41 -3.22 1.94 26.68
C THR A 41 -3.74 2.43 25.32
N LYS A 42 -4.44 3.55 25.32
CA LYS A 42 -4.88 4.22 24.10
C LYS A 42 -3.70 4.92 23.43
N ILE A 43 -3.55 4.70 22.11
CA ILE A 43 -2.61 5.45 21.26
C ILE A 43 -3.34 6.62 20.61
N CYS A 44 -4.40 6.33 19.84
CA CYS A 44 -5.25 7.37 19.23
C CYS A 44 -6.67 6.85 18.97
N ASP A 45 -7.59 7.79 18.79
CA ASP A 45 -8.90 7.54 18.20
C ASP A 45 -9.01 8.33 16.88
N VAL A 46 -9.67 7.74 15.90
CA VAL A 46 -9.90 8.31 14.57
C VAL A 46 -11.36 8.14 14.16
N ASP A 47 -11.82 8.97 13.24
CA ASP A 47 -13.20 9.00 12.74
C ASP A 47 -13.42 8.17 11.47
N PHE A 48 -12.47 7.27 11.18
CA PHE A 48 -12.52 6.36 10.03
C PHE A 48 -12.22 4.92 10.45
N LYS A 49 -12.58 3.95 9.61
CA LYS A 49 -12.23 2.54 9.80
C LYS A 49 -10.73 2.33 9.63
N VAL A 50 -10.07 1.84 10.68
CA VAL A 50 -8.65 1.48 10.67
C VAL A 50 -8.45 0.11 10.04
N GLY A 51 -7.49 0.01 9.13
CA GLY A 51 -7.00 -1.24 8.54
C GLY A 51 -5.47 -1.27 8.46
N HIS A 52 -4.92 -2.39 7.99
CA HIS A 52 -3.51 -2.62 7.70
C HIS A 52 -2.54 -2.14 8.79
N ILE A 53 -2.86 -2.44 10.06
CA ILE A 53 -2.04 -2.01 11.19
C ILE A 53 -0.72 -2.79 11.19
N GLN A 54 0.39 -2.07 11.12
CA GLN A 54 1.74 -2.63 11.15
C GLN A 54 2.60 -1.86 12.14
N ALA A 55 3.21 -2.56 13.09
CA ALA A 55 4.27 -2.00 13.92
C ALA A 55 5.63 -2.21 13.24
N SER A 56 6.51 -1.22 13.32
CA SER A 56 7.87 -1.34 12.84
C SER A 56 8.62 -2.43 13.62
N ARG A 57 9.27 -3.34 12.90
CA ARG A 57 10.17 -4.33 13.51
C ARG A 57 11.50 -3.73 13.99
N PHE A 58 11.79 -2.50 13.58
CA PHE A 58 13.01 -1.78 13.94
C PHE A 58 12.79 -0.86 15.14
N ARG A 59 11.64 -0.17 15.16
CA ARG A 59 11.22 0.74 16.23
C ARG A 59 9.77 0.42 16.60
N PRO A 60 9.52 -0.44 17.60
CA PRO A 60 8.19 -0.99 17.88
C PRO A 60 7.12 0.04 18.26
N ASN A 61 7.52 1.26 18.64
CA ASN A 61 6.61 2.38 18.89
C ASN A 61 6.09 3.04 17.59
N GLU A 62 6.74 2.81 16.45
CA GLU A 62 6.32 3.35 15.17
C GLU A 62 5.31 2.41 14.51
N ILE A 63 4.15 2.96 14.16
CA ILE A 63 3.03 2.21 13.58
C ILE A 63 2.59 2.91 12.30
N VAL A 64 2.41 2.12 11.24
CA VAL A 64 1.71 2.54 10.03
C VAL A 64 0.36 1.86 9.97
N PHE A 65 -0.66 2.57 9.55
CA PHE A 65 -2.01 2.07 9.42
C PHE A 65 -2.76 2.82 8.32
N CYS A 66 -3.88 2.28 7.88
CA CYS A 66 -4.65 2.90 6.82
C CYS A 66 -6.08 3.27 7.21
N CYS A 67 -6.62 4.26 6.51
CA CYS A 67 -8.05 4.47 6.38
C CYS A 67 -8.59 3.42 5.41
N GLU A 68 -9.31 2.42 5.93
CA GLU A 68 -9.81 1.28 5.15
C GLU A 68 -11.18 1.58 4.57
N THR A 69 -11.24 1.72 3.25
CA THR A 69 -12.48 2.00 2.51
C THR A 69 -12.90 0.85 1.59
N GLY A 70 -12.05 -0.15 1.42
CA GLY A 70 -12.19 -1.18 0.38
C GLY A 70 -11.92 -0.66 -1.04
N GLY A 71 -11.34 0.53 -1.17
CA GLY A 71 -11.01 1.19 -2.42
C GLY A 71 -10.15 2.42 -2.18
N ASP A 72 -10.34 3.44 -3.02
CA ASP A 72 -9.67 4.72 -2.85
C ASP A 72 -10.15 5.47 -1.61
N ALA A 73 -9.29 6.30 -1.03
CA ALA A 73 -9.58 7.16 0.12
C ALA A 73 -8.95 8.54 -0.09
N ASP A 74 -9.55 9.57 0.49
CA ASP A 74 -8.99 10.94 0.43
C ASP A 74 -7.63 11.04 1.12
N GLN A 75 -7.43 10.24 2.17
CA GLN A 75 -6.17 10.08 2.89
C GLN A 75 -6.11 8.66 3.44
N ARG A 76 -5.35 7.78 2.78
CA ARG A 76 -5.26 6.38 3.19
C ARG A 76 -4.20 6.13 4.25
N MET A 77 -2.98 6.63 4.04
CA MET A 77 -1.81 6.21 4.79
C MET A 77 -1.51 7.12 5.99
N TRP A 78 -1.39 6.52 7.17
CA TRP A 78 -1.19 7.21 8.44
C TRP A 78 -0.03 6.61 9.22
N TYR A 79 0.62 7.45 10.00
CA TYR A 79 1.68 7.07 10.95
C TYR A 79 1.24 7.42 12.38
N ALA A 80 1.58 6.57 13.33
CA ALA A 80 1.43 6.85 14.76
C ALA A 80 2.71 6.52 15.52
N ASP A 81 2.98 7.30 16.56
CA ASP A 81 3.96 6.98 17.60
C ASP A 81 3.21 6.51 18.85
N ALA A 82 3.42 5.24 19.21
CA ALA A 82 2.72 4.60 20.32
C ALA A 82 3.19 5.06 21.69
N ASP A 83 4.38 5.65 21.80
CA ASP A 83 4.90 6.18 23.06
C ASP A 83 4.52 7.64 23.26
N ALA A 84 4.60 8.43 22.21
CA ALA A 84 4.11 9.81 22.22
C ALA A 84 2.58 9.93 22.17
N CYS A 85 1.86 8.86 21.80
CA CYS A 85 0.41 8.85 21.60
C CYS A 85 -0.03 9.92 20.58
N THR A 86 0.71 10.04 19.48
CA THR A 86 0.45 10.99 18.39
C THR A 86 0.24 10.25 17.07
N TYR A 87 -0.45 10.89 16.13
CA TYR A 87 -0.58 10.37 14.77
C TYR A 87 -0.66 11.51 13.74
N LYS A 88 -0.27 11.20 12.50
CA LYS A 88 -0.30 12.15 11.37
C LYS A 88 -0.53 11.40 10.05
N PRO A 89 -1.03 12.08 8.99
CA PRO A 89 -0.91 11.56 7.62
C PRO A 89 0.57 11.27 7.33
N LEU A 90 0.87 10.10 6.75
CA LEU A 90 2.25 9.75 6.42
C LEU A 90 2.62 10.27 5.02
N TYR A 91 1.80 9.99 4.03
CA TYR A 91 1.89 10.56 2.69
C TYR A 91 0.65 11.41 2.46
N LYS A 92 0.86 12.70 2.12
CA LYS A 92 -0.28 13.60 1.89
C LYS A 92 -0.84 13.37 0.48
N GLU A 93 -1.95 12.68 0.41
CA GLU A 93 -2.62 12.36 -0.83
C GLU A 93 -3.33 13.55 -1.45
N THR A 94 -3.41 13.55 -2.78
CA THR A 94 -4.20 14.47 -3.59
C THR A 94 -5.32 13.68 -4.30
N PRO A 95 -6.34 14.32 -4.86
CA PRO A 95 -7.35 13.64 -5.68
C PRO A 95 -6.80 12.91 -6.92
N LEU A 96 -5.51 13.09 -7.22
CA LEU A 96 -4.82 12.41 -8.33
C LEU A 96 -4.06 11.17 -7.88
N ASP A 97 -4.05 10.86 -6.58
CA ASP A 97 -3.41 9.70 -6.01
C ASP A 97 -4.45 8.63 -5.64
N TRP A 98 -4.05 7.38 -5.67
CA TRP A 98 -4.71 6.26 -5.03
C TRP A 98 -3.62 5.41 -4.40
N VAL A 99 -3.42 5.60 -3.10
CA VAL A 99 -2.40 4.89 -2.33
C VAL A 99 -2.94 3.54 -1.85
N THR A 100 -2.08 2.53 -1.84
CA THR A 100 -2.43 1.21 -1.31
C THR A 100 -1.19 0.43 -0.86
N HIS A 101 -1.41 -0.59 -0.03
CA HIS A 101 -0.45 -1.62 0.40
C HIS A 101 0.88 -1.07 0.93
N GLU A 102 0.76 -0.24 1.97
CA GLU A 102 1.88 0.27 2.75
C GLU A 102 2.56 -0.85 3.56
N THR A 103 3.90 -0.81 3.66
CA THR A 103 4.70 -1.72 4.47
C THR A 103 6.01 -1.10 4.94
N PHE A 104 6.47 -1.45 6.13
CA PHE A 104 7.83 -1.11 6.57
C PHE A 104 8.86 -1.91 5.76
N GLY A 105 9.74 -1.22 5.05
CA GLY A 105 10.86 -1.84 4.35
C GLY A 105 12.11 -1.88 5.18
N THR A 106 12.54 -0.73 5.68
CA THR A 106 13.73 -0.54 6.51
C THR A 106 13.40 0.25 7.78
N GLU A 107 14.40 0.56 8.60
CA GLU A 107 14.22 1.38 9.79
C GLU A 107 13.62 2.76 9.48
N ASP A 108 14.03 3.35 8.36
CA ASP A 108 13.66 4.72 8.00
C ASP A 108 12.67 4.82 6.84
N TYR A 109 12.34 3.71 6.17
CA TYR A 109 11.49 3.76 4.99
C TYR A 109 10.23 2.91 5.09
N VAL A 110 9.12 3.52 4.71
CA VAL A 110 7.86 2.84 4.39
C VAL A 110 7.71 2.82 2.87
N TYR A 111 7.41 1.64 2.33
CA TYR A 111 7.11 1.41 0.92
C TYR A 111 5.60 1.33 0.73
N PHE A 112 5.11 1.81 -0.39
CA PHE A 112 3.69 1.79 -0.72
C PHE A 112 3.49 1.86 -2.24
N ASN A 113 2.28 1.56 -2.70
CA ASN A 113 1.94 1.69 -4.10
C ASN A 113 1.06 2.91 -4.33
N VAL A 114 1.32 3.63 -5.42
CA VAL A 114 0.42 4.61 -6.00
C VAL A 114 -0.09 4.05 -7.32
N LEU A 115 -1.41 3.85 -7.42
CA LEU A 115 -2.03 3.27 -8.59
C LEU A 115 -2.13 4.27 -9.73
N GLY A 116 -2.02 3.79 -10.97
CA GLY A 116 -2.04 4.64 -12.19
C GLY A 116 -3.01 4.17 -13.27
N TRP A 117 -3.99 3.33 -12.94
CA TRP A 117 -4.84 2.67 -13.93
C TRP A 117 -6.06 3.49 -14.38
N GLN A 118 -6.49 4.49 -13.61
CA GLN A 118 -7.55 5.43 -13.99
C GLN A 118 -6.96 6.67 -14.67
N ASP A 119 -7.69 7.31 -15.56
CA ASP A 119 -7.22 8.48 -16.30
C ASP A 119 -6.80 9.64 -15.40
N ARG A 120 -7.51 9.88 -14.29
CA ARG A 120 -7.14 10.89 -13.30
C ARG A 120 -5.80 10.60 -12.64
N LEU A 121 -5.50 9.33 -12.36
CA LEU A 121 -4.28 8.88 -11.68
C LEU A 121 -3.05 8.92 -12.60
N ARG A 122 -3.25 8.93 -13.94
CA ARG A 122 -2.16 9.01 -14.92
C ARG A 122 -1.57 10.41 -15.07
N LYS A 123 -2.10 11.39 -14.37
CA LYS A 123 -1.60 12.77 -14.36
C LYS A 123 -0.39 12.95 -13.45
N GLN A 124 -0.10 11.98 -12.59
CA GLN A 124 1.05 11.97 -11.70
C GLN A 124 1.83 10.66 -11.85
N ALA A 125 2.99 10.59 -11.21
CA ALA A 125 3.77 9.37 -11.14
C ALA A 125 2.99 8.28 -10.40
N SER A 126 3.12 7.03 -10.85
CA SER A 126 2.51 5.85 -10.24
C SER A 126 3.53 4.71 -10.15
N GLY A 127 3.26 3.71 -9.32
CA GLY A 127 4.12 2.56 -9.13
C GLY A 127 4.49 2.33 -7.68
N ILE A 128 5.67 1.76 -7.43
CA ILE A 128 6.21 1.60 -6.08
C ILE A 128 6.86 2.91 -5.64
N PHE A 129 6.45 3.38 -4.49
CA PHE A 129 7.01 4.54 -3.81
C PHE A 129 7.63 4.14 -2.48
N ARG A 130 8.48 5.01 -1.97
CA ARG A 130 8.91 4.96 -0.58
C ARG A 130 8.90 6.36 0.02
N ILE A 131 8.66 6.43 1.32
CA ILE A 131 8.75 7.65 2.10
C ILE A 131 9.74 7.46 3.25
N ASN A 132 10.62 8.43 3.46
CA ASN A 132 11.53 8.44 4.58
C ASN A 132 10.82 9.01 5.82
N LEU A 133 10.73 8.22 6.89
CA LEU A 133 10.04 8.58 8.13
C LEU A 133 10.75 9.70 8.92
N ARG A 134 12.01 10.01 8.60
CA ARG A 134 12.80 11.02 9.32
C ARG A 134 12.79 12.38 8.62
N THR A 135 12.71 12.38 7.29
CA THR A 135 12.79 13.60 6.48
C THR A 135 11.49 13.94 5.76
N ASP A 136 10.52 13.02 5.77
CA ASP A 136 9.28 13.05 4.97
C ASP A 136 9.54 13.09 3.44
N ASP A 137 10.79 12.80 2.98
CA ASP A 137 11.12 12.73 1.56
C ASP A 137 10.44 11.54 0.89
N VAL A 138 9.82 11.79 -0.25
CA VAL A 138 9.10 10.80 -1.06
C VAL A 138 9.84 10.54 -2.35
N GLU A 139 10.00 9.28 -2.71
CA GLU A 139 10.63 8.85 -3.95
C GLU A 139 9.76 7.83 -4.68
N CYS A 140 9.55 8.03 -5.99
CA CYS A 140 8.97 7.05 -6.89
C CYS A 140 10.08 6.16 -7.46
N LEU A 141 10.06 4.87 -7.16
CA LEU A 141 11.04 3.90 -7.67
C LEU A 141 10.70 3.46 -9.10
N GLY A 142 9.47 3.65 -9.52
CA GLY A 142 8.99 3.37 -10.86
C GLY A 142 7.80 2.42 -10.91
N ASN A 143 7.30 2.25 -12.14
CA ASN A 143 6.17 1.37 -12.45
C ASN A 143 6.56 0.39 -13.56
N VAL A 144 5.78 -0.68 -13.74
CA VAL A 144 5.80 -1.45 -14.97
C VAL A 144 5.31 -0.59 -16.13
N GLU A 145 5.77 -0.87 -17.35
CA GLU A 145 5.25 -0.19 -18.54
C GLU A 145 3.75 -0.45 -18.66
N MET A 146 3.00 0.62 -18.68
CA MET A 146 1.55 0.58 -18.88
C MET A 146 1.29 0.55 -20.37
N GLU A 147 0.78 -0.56 -20.90
CA GLU A 147 0.42 -0.66 -22.31
C GLU A 147 -0.70 0.32 -22.68
N LYS A 148 -0.68 0.77 -23.94
CA LYS A 148 -1.51 1.89 -24.41
C LYS A 148 -2.95 1.51 -24.71
N ASP A 149 -3.24 0.23 -24.89
CA ASP A 149 -4.60 -0.23 -25.21
C ASP A 149 -5.39 -0.63 -23.96
N ARG A 150 -6.72 -0.59 -24.07
CA ARG A 150 -7.64 -0.78 -22.94
C ARG A 150 -7.62 -2.21 -22.39
N GLU A 151 -7.32 -3.20 -23.21
CA GLU A 151 -7.33 -4.62 -22.85
C GLU A 151 -6.04 -4.99 -22.10
N SER A 152 -4.92 -4.49 -22.57
CA SER A 152 -3.61 -4.56 -21.92
C SER A 152 -3.55 -3.68 -20.67
N ALA A 153 -4.26 -2.54 -20.66
CA ALA A 153 -4.39 -1.70 -19.47
C ALA A 153 -5.06 -2.43 -18.28
N LEU A 154 -5.89 -3.44 -18.56
CA LEU A 154 -6.43 -4.31 -17.51
C LEU A 154 -5.38 -5.28 -16.96
N ARG A 155 -4.37 -5.65 -17.73
CA ARG A 155 -3.23 -6.48 -17.31
C ARG A 155 -2.10 -5.65 -16.70
N GLY A 156 -1.84 -4.45 -17.25
CA GLY A 156 -0.79 -3.53 -16.84
C GLY A 156 -1.22 -2.44 -15.86
N ARG A 157 -2.09 -2.73 -14.89
CA ARG A 157 -2.61 -1.74 -13.92
C ARG A 157 -1.57 -1.21 -12.93
N GLY A 158 -0.31 -1.60 -13.09
CA GLY A 158 0.74 -1.26 -12.19
C GLY A 158 0.89 -2.26 -11.04
N PHE A 159 1.69 -1.91 -10.08
CA PHE A 159 1.94 -2.74 -8.91
C PHE A 159 0.75 -2.75 -7.96
N TRP A 160 0.51 -3.93 -7.33
CA TRP A 160 -0.55 -4.13 -6.35
C TRP A 160 -0.02 -4.20 -4.93
N HIS A 161 0.98 -5.03 -4.68
CA HIS A 161 1.71 -5.09 -3.42
C HIS A 161 3.15 -4.68 -3.63
N CYS A 162 3.83 -4.34 -2.55
CA CYS A 162 5.26 -4.07 -2.56
C CYS A 162 5.94 -4.56 -1.30
N ASN A 163 7.23 -4.82 -1.43
CA ASN A 163 8.13 -5.15 -0.32
C ASN A 163 9.54 -4.68 -0.67
N SER A 164 10.46 -4.67 0.29
CA SER A 164 11.87 -4.33 0.05
C SER A 164 12.83 -5.24 0.79
N THR A 165 14.07 -5.30 0.30
CA THR A 165 15.18 -5.89 1.05
C THR A 165 15.52 -5.03 2.27
N ARG A 166 16.07 -5.67 3.32
CA ARG A 166 16.48 -4.98 4.56
C ARG A 166 17.59 -3.95 4.36
N ASP A 167 18.45 -4.17 3.37
CA ASP A 167 19.53 -3.27 3.00
C ASP A 167 19.08 -2.14 2.07
N ASN A 168 17.78 -2.08 1.76
CA ASN A 168 17.18 -1.05 0.93
C ASN A 168 17.73 -0.99 -0.52
N GLN A 169 18.32 -2.09 -1.02
CA GLN A 169 18.87 -2.15 -2.37
C GLN A 169 17.82 -2.53 -3.42
N TRP A 170 16.84 -3.34 -3.03
CA TRP A 170 15.82 -3.84 -3.94
C TRP A 170 14.41 -3.67 -3.37
N ALA A 171 13.49 -3.34 -4.26
CA ALA A 171 12.06 -3.45 -4.02
C ALA A 171 11.47 -4.54 -4.91
N ALA A 172 10.41 -5.20 -4.46
CA ALA A 172 9.63 -6.14 -5.25
C ALA A 172 8.18 -5.74 -5.27
N GLY A 173 7.46 -6.08 -6.33
CA GLY A 173 6.02 -5.92 -6.43
C GLY A 173 5.40 -6.91 -7.38
N ASP A 174 4.16 -7.30 -7.11
CA ASP A 174 3.30 -8.02 -8.03
C ASP A 174 2.40 -7.06 -8.80
N THR A 175 1.96 -7.49 -9.98
CA THR A 175 1.02 -6.72 -10.81
C THR A 175 -0.35 -7.35 -10.80
N PHE A 176 -1.36 -6.58 -11.18
CA PHE A 176 -2.70 -7.11 -11.42
C PHE A 176 -2.77 -8.16 -12.54
N GLY A 177 -1.75 -8.20 -13.41
CA GLY A 177 -1.61 -9.19 -14.47
C GLY A 177 -1.04 -10.54 -14.03
N GLY A 178 -0.55 -10.65 -12.81
CA GLY A 178 0.08 -11.87 -12.30
C GLY A 178 1.59 -11.95 -12.53
N ASP A 179 2.25 -10.82 -12.76
CA ASP A 179 3.70 -10.75 -12.88
C ASP A 179 4.31 -10.30 -11.55
N VAL A 180 5.53 -10.78 -11.26
CA VAL A 180 6.34 -10.32 -10.14
C VAL A 180 7.62 -9.69 -10.67
N TRP A 181 7.90 -8.49 -10.20
CA TRP A 181 9.05 -7.69 -10.60
C TRP A 181 9.92 -7.32 -9.41
N VAL A 182 11.21 -7.13 -9.67
CA VAL A 182 12.14 -6.50 -8.75
C VAL A 182 12.67 -5.21 -9.36
N ILE A 183 12.89 -4.21 -8.51
CA ILE A 183 13.41 -2.89 -8.87
C ILE A 183 14.67 -2.65 -8.06
N ASN A 184 15.77 -2.32 -8.72
CA ASN A 184 16.96 -1.82 -8.04
C ASN A 184 16.71 -0.37 -7.60
N VAL A 185 16.78 -0.14 -6.29
CA VAL A 185 16.41 1.15 -5.69
C VAL A 185 17.34 2.29 -6.13
N ALA A 186 18.62 2.00 -6.35
CA ALA A 186 19.61 3.03 -6.66
C ALA A 186 19.51 3.57 -8.09
N ASN A 187 19.06 2.75 -9.05
CA ASN A 187 19.08 3.12 -10.47
C ASN A 187 17.77 2.87 -11.22
N GLY A 188 16.73 2.36 -10.53
CA GLY A 188 15.43 2.08 -11.14
C GLY A 188 15.41 0.91 -12.13
N TYR A 189 16.51 0.13 -12.25
CA TYR A 189 16.54 -1.06 -13.10
C TYR A 189 15.49 -2.06 -12.63
N ARG A 190 14.69 -2.57 -13.58
CA ARG A 190 13.55 -3.45 -13.31
C ARG A 190 13.75 -4.78 -14.02
N HIS A 191 13.42 -5.85 -13.33
CA HIS A 191 13.47 -7.20 -13.87
C HIS A 191 12.25 -8.01 -13.46
N MET A 192 11.57 -8.61 -14.42
CA MET A 192 10.48 -9.55 -14.17
C MET A 192 11.06 -10.90 -13.77
N ILE A 193 10.69 -11.38 -12.59
CA ILE A 193 11.20 -12.66 -12.05
C ILE A 193 10.18 -13.79 -12.14
N ALA A 194 8.90 -13.48 -12.32
CA ALA A 194 7.84 -14.46 -12.56
C ALA A 194 6.72 -13.82 -13.36
N SER A 195 6.00 -14.63 -14.15
CA SER A 195 4.83 -14.21 -14.94
C SER A 195 3.72 -15.26 -14.88
N ASP A 196 2.55 -14.87 -15.39
CA ASP A 196 1.39 -15.76 -15.54
C ASP A 196 0.92 -16.41 -14.23
N LEU A 197 1.19 -15.77 -13.09
CA LEU A 197 0.72 -16.26 -11.81
C LEU A 197 -0.81 -16.10 -11.73
N LYS A 198 -1.44 -17.09 -11.09
CA LYS A 198 -2.89 -17.05 -10.91
C LYS A 198 -3.27 -15.99 -9.89
N MET A 199 -4.08 -15.03 -10.32
CA MET A 199 -4.51 -13.89 -9.50
C MET A 199 -5.91 -14.04 -8.88
N ALA A 200 -6.55 -15.22 -8.99
CA ALA A 200 -7.84 -15.50 -8.36
C ALA A 200 -8.00 -17.00 -8.07
N PRO A 201 -8.52 -17.41 -6.90
CA PRO A 201 -8.97 -16.56 -5.78
C PRO A 201 -7.81 -15.91 -4.99
N ASP A 202 -6.61 -16.46 -5.10
CA ASP A 202 -5.38 -15.97 -4.45
C ASP A 202 -4.59 -15.09 -5.42
N HIS A 203 -3.68 -14.28 -4.89
CA HIS A 203 -2.79 -13.42 -5.66
C HIS A 203 -1.38 -13.47 -5.08
N ALA A 204 -0.40 -13.11 -5.89
CA ALA A 204 0.97 -13.01 -5.45
C ALA A 204 1.14 -11.91 -4.41
N GLN A 205 2.01 -12.17 -3.43
CA GLN A 205 2.48 -11.18 -2.45
C GLN A 205 3.98 -11.44 -2.26
N PRO A 206 4.84 -10.78 -3.05
CA PRO A 206 6.27 -11.06 -3.00
C PRO A 206 6.87 -10.60 -1.68
N PHE A 207 7.71 -11.46 -1.09
CA PHE A 207 8.50 -11.17 0.08
C PHE A 207 9.95 -11.55 -0.17
N PHE A 208 10.87 -10.72 0.30
CA PHE A 208 12.28 -11.10 0.36
C PHE A 208 12.55 -11.99 1.57
N SER A 209 13.44 -12.95 1.40
CA SER A 209 14.01 -13.73 2.51
C SER A 209 14.66 -12.78 3.53
N PRO A 210 14.63 -13.13 4.84
CA PRO A 210 15.30 -12.33 5.86
C PRO A 210 16.82 -12.35 5.78
N ASP A 211 17.40 -13.33 5.11
CA ASP A 211 18.83 -13.63 4.93
C ASP A 211 19.36 -13.30 3.54
#